data_a19575aef8ab6636e7ec832d198996fb
#
_entry.id   a19575aef8ab6636e7ec832d198996fb
#
_cell.length_a   1.000
_cell.length_b   1.000
_cell.length_c   1.000
_cell.angle_alpha   90.00
_cell.angle_beta   90.00
_cell.angle_gamma   90.00
#
_symmetry.space_group_name_H-M   'P 1'
#
loop_
_entity.id
_entity.type
_entity.pdbx_description
1 polymer ?
#
loop_
_entity_poly.entity_id
_entity_poly.type
_entity_poly.pdbx_seq_one_letter_code
_entity_poly.pdbx_strand_id
1 'polypeptide(L)'
;MKIVKIIGREILDSRGNPTVEAEVWLASGVMGRASVPSGASTGIHEAIELRDADKSRYNGKGVLKAVKHVNDTIAPRLLGMSALQQADIDRAMIALDGTPTKSRLGANAILGVSLAVAQAAAAYLKMPLYRYLGGEQ
;
A
#
# COMPACT_ATOMS: atom_id res chain seq x y z
N MET A 1 11.08 3.75 13.82
CA MET A 1 11.54 2.39 13.49
C MET A 1 11.64 2.21 11.98
N LYS A 2 12.79 1.81 11.51
CA LYS A 2 13.10 1.81 10.07
C LYS A 2 12.47 0.66 9.32
N ILE A 3 11.95 0.97 8.13
CA ILE A 3 11.47 -0.02 7.17
C ILE A 3 12.68 -0.67 6.53
N VAL A 4 12.73 -2.00 6.56
CA VAL A 4 13.84 -2.77 5.97
C VAL A 4 13.42 -3.62 4.79
N LYS A 5 12.11 -3.83 4.58
CA LYS A 5 11.63 -4.67 3.49
C LYS A 5 10.17 -4.34 3.18
N ILE A 6 9.85 -4.23 1.91
CA ILE A 6 8.47 -4.07 1.43
C ILE A 6 8.26 -5.05 0.30
N ILE A 7 7.19 -5.84 0.37
CA ILE A 7 6.82 -6.79 -0.67
C ILE A 7 5.38 -6.54 -1.06
N GLY A 8 5.13 -6.41 -2.36
CA GLY A 8 3.77 -6.40 -2.91
C GLY A 8 3.46 -7.73 -3.58
N ARG A 9 2.21 -8.14 -3.51
CA ARG A 9 1.73 -9.34 -4.22
C ARG A 9 0.29 -9.17 -4.64
N GLU A 10 -0.09 -9.92 -5.67
CA GLU A 10 -1.48 -10.01 -6.08
C GLU A 10 -2.14 -11.14 -5.31
N ILE A 11 -3.28 -10.85 -4.68
CA ILE A 11 -4.09 -11.88 -4.03
C ILE A 11 -5.52 -11.78 -4.55
N LEU A 12 -6.34 -12.75 -4.24
CA LEU A 12 -7.76 -12.70 -4.56
C LEU A 12 -8.56 -12.33 -3.31
N ASP A 13 -9.52 -11.42 -3.48
CA ASP A 13 -10.43 -11.07 -2.40
C ASP A 13 -11.49 -12.16 -2.22
N SER A 14 -12.44 -11.97 -1.30
CA SER A 14 -13.47 -12.97 -1.00
C SER A 14 -14.40 -13.25 -2.18
N ARG A 15 -14.44 -12.36 -3.17
CA ARG A 15 -15.25 -12.54 -4.38
C ARG A 15 -14.44 -13.09 -5.54
N GLY A 16 -13.17 -13.39 -5.33
CA GLY A 16 -12.30 -13.89 -6.37
C GLY A 16 -11.71 -12.82 -7.27
N ASN A 17 -11.80 -11.55 -6.89
CA ASN A 17 -11.21 -10.46 -7.65
C ASN A 17 -9.79 -10.17 -7.20
N PRO A 18 -8.87 -9.89 -8.13
CA PRO A 18 -7.50 -9.54 -7.77
C PRO A 18 -7.41 -8.25 -6.99
N THR A 19 -6.55 -8.23 -5.98
CA THR A 19 -6.24 -7.03 -5.23
C THR A 19 -4.77 -7.03 -4.82
N VAL A 20 -4.27 -5.85 -4.47
CA VAL A 20 -2.89 -5.67 -4.02
C VAL A 20 -2.82 -5.96 -2.52
N GLU A 21 -1.86 -6.79 -2.15
CA GLU A 21 -1.47 -6.94 -0.74
C GLU A 21 -0.05 -6.42 -0.60
N ALA A 22 0.21 -5.65 0.43
CA ALA A 22 1.55 -5.20 0.76
C ALA A 22 1.96 -5.72 2.13
N GLU A 23 3.25 -5.97 2.27
CA GLU A 23 3.85 -6.45 3.51
C GLU A 23 5.06 -5.58 3.80
N VAL A 24 5.13 -5.04 5.01
CA VAL A 24 6.18 -4.12 5.43
C VAL A 24 6.87 -4.69 6.66
N TRP A 25 8.18 -4.82 6.58
CA TRP A 25 9.02 -5.32 7.68
C TRP A 25 9.85 -4.20 8.25
N LEU A 26 9.93 -4.15 9.58
CA LEU A 26 10.73 -3.17 10.31
C LEU A 26 12.02 -3.80 10.83
N ALA A 27 13.00 -2.95 11.14
CA ALA A 27 14.29 -3.42 11.64
C ALA A 27 14.16 -4.24 12.93
N SER A 28 13.09 -4.00 13.70
CA SER A 28 12.81 -4.76 14.93
C SER A 28 12.34 -6.20 14.67
N GLY A 29 12.04 -6.55 13.43
CA GLY A 29 11.42 -7.83 13.09
C GLY A 29 9.92 -7.80 13.07
N VAL A 30 9.30 -6.69 13.46
CA VAL A 30 7.84 -6.54 13.39
C VAL A 30 7.41 -6.38 11.93
N MET A 31 6.27 -6.95 11.60
CA MET A 31 5.75 -6.91 10.23
C MET A 31 4.30 -6.42 10.24
N GLY A 32 3.94 -5.64 9.22
CA GLY A 32 2.56 -5.25 8.95
C GLY A 32 2.15 -5.71 7.57
N ARG A 33 0.91 -6.13 7.42
CA ARG A 33 0.36 -6.60 6.15
C ARG A 33 -1.02 -5.98 5.95
N ALA A 34 -1.30 -5.57 4.73
CA ALA A 34 -2.62 -5.04 4.40
C ALA A 34 -2.96 -5.36 2.95
N SER A 35 -4.22 -5.65 2.71
CA SER A 35 -4.75 -5.78 1.35
C SER A 35 -5.73 -4.63 1.10
N VAL A 36 -5.80 -4.18 -0.16
CA VAL A 36 -6.63 -3.05 -0.52
C VAL A 36 -8.06 -3.53 -0.75
N PRO A 37 -9.04 -2.98 -0.02
CA PRO A 37 -10.43 -3.36 -0.26
C PRO A 37 -10.89 -2.91 -1.64
N SER A 38 -11.73 -3.70 -2.29
CA SER A 38 -12.33 -3.32 -3.57
C SER A 38 -13.13 -2.04 -3.42
N GLY A 39 -12.93 -1.12 -4.36
CA GLY A 39 -13.65 0.15 -4.37
C GLY A 39 -13.16 1.15 -3.36
N ALA A 40 -12.02 0.90 -2.70
CA ALA A 40 -11.50 1.80 -1.68
C ALA A 40 -11.14 3.18 -2.22
N SER A 41 -10.97 3.32 -3.53
CA SER A 41 -10.58 4.59 -4.15
C SER A 41 -11.68 5.20 -4.99
N THR A 42 -12.92 5.14 -4.53
CA THR A 42 -14.08 5.59 -5.29
C THR A 42 -14.57 6.97 -4.88
N GLY A 43 -13.75 7.90 -4.55
CA GLY A 43 -14.16 9.26 -4.28
C GLY A 43 -14.32 10.08 -5.56
N ILE A 44 -14.81 11.30 -5.43
CA ILE A 44 -15.08 12.18 -6.57
C ILE A 44 -13.80 12.64 -7.26
N HIS A 45 -12.76 12.91 -6.49
CA HIS A 45 -11.46 13.33 -7.03
C HIS A 45 -10.49 12.19 -6.98
N GLU A 46 -11.03 11.06 -7.32
CA GLU A 46 -10.41 9.90 -7.02
C GLU A 46 -9.17 9.63 -7.65
N ALA A 47 -8.49 9.08 -6.77
CA ALA A 47 -7.36 8.25 -7.09
C ALA A 47 -7.78 7.06 -7.93
N ILE A 48 -6.96 6.72 -8.90
CA ILE A 48 -7.25 5.66 -9.85
C ILE A 48 -6.60 4.36 -9.43
N GLU A 49 -7.42 3.31 -9.26
CA GLU A 49 -6.91 1.96 -9.12
C GLU A 49 -6.25 1.53 -10.42
N LEU A 50 -5.01 1.06 -10.34
CA LEU A 50 -4.33 0.56 -11.52
C LEU A 50 -4.67 -0.91 -11.75
N ARG A 51 -5.38 -1.17 -12.83
CA ARG A 51 -5.71 -2.51 -13.29
C ARG A 51 -4.95 -2.77 -14.57
N ASP A 52 -4.58 -4.04 -14.81
CA ASP A 52 -3.72 -4.39 -15.94
C ASP A 52 -4.40 -4.26 -17.29
N ALA A 53 -5.72 -4.35 -17.32
CA ALA A 53 -6.51 -4.32 -18.55
C ALA A 53 -6.17 -5.48 -19.52
N ASP A 54 -5.49 -6.50 -19.05
CA ASP A 54 -5.22 -7.72 -19.82
C ASP A 54 -6.40 -8.65 -19.66
N LYS A 55 -7.22 -8.72 -20.69
CA LYS A 55 -8.48 -9.48 -20.64
C LYS A 55 -8.29 -10.98 -20.57
N SER A 56 -7.08 -11.47 -20.81
CA SER A 56 -6.77 -12.89 -20.65
C SER A 56 -6.60 -13.29 -19.19
N ARG A 57 -6.51 -12.31 -18.26
CA ARG A 57 -6.39 -12.55 -16.84
C ARG A 57 -7.46 -11.75 -16.09
N TYR A 58 -8.32 -12.48 -15.37
CA TYR A 58 -9.38 -11.89 -14.54
C TYR A 58 -10.18 -10.80 -15.24
N ASN A 59 -10.45 -10.95 -16.52
CA ASN A 59 -11.23 -9.99 -17.31
C ASN A 59 -10.64 -8.57 -17.28
N GLY A 60 -9.34 -8.46 -17.24
CA GLY A 60 -8.66 -7.16 -17.20
C GLY A 60 -8.52 -6.56 -15.81
N LYS A 61 -8.95 -7.27 -14.77
CA LYS A 61 -8.91 -6.76 -13.39
C LYS A 61 -7.65 -7.12 -12.63
N GLY A 62 -6.67 -7.76 -13.28
CA GLY A 62 -5.39 -8.08 -12.63
C GLY A 62 -4.68 -6.84 -12.14
N VAL A 63 -3.79 -7.01 -11.16
CA VAL A 63 -3.07 -5.90 -10.53
C VAL A 63 -1.55 -6.09 -10.55
N LEU A 64 -1.03 -6.86 -11.50
CA LEU A 64 0.40 -7.12 -11.55
C LEU A 64 1.23 -5.87 -11.81
N LYS A 65 0.69 -4.89 -12.57
CA LYS A 65 1.40 -3.62 -12.77
C LYS A 65 1.52 -2.84 -11.46
N ALA A 66 0.44 -2.79 -10.68
CA ALA A 66 0.47 -2.12 -9.39
C ALA A 66 1.45 -2.84 -8.44
N VAL A 67 1.42 -4.17 -8.42
CA VAL A 67 2.36 -4.97 -7.62
C VAL A 67 3.80 -4.68 -8.03
N LYS A 68 4.08 -4.60 -9.33
CA LYS A 68 5.42 -4.25 -9.81
C LYS A 68 5.86 -2.88 -9.31
N HIS A 69 4.95 -1.90 -9.31
CA HIS A 69 5.28 -0.57 -8.80
C HIS A 69 5.58 -0.60 -7.30
N VAL A 70 4.90 -1.44 -6.53
CA VAL A 70 5.22 -1.60 -5.10
C VAL A 70 6.64 -2.12 -4.95
N ASN A 71 6.98 -3.18 -5.67
CA ASN A 71 8.27 -3.87 -5.49
C ASN A 71 9.45 -3.09 -6.07
N ASP A 72 9.26 -2.50 -7.26
CA ASP A 72 10.37 -1.91 -8.01
C ASP A 72 10.55 -0.41 -7.82
N THR A 73 9.48 0.30 -7.45
CA THR A 73 9.50 1.76 -7.39
C THR A 73 9.27 2.27 -5.96
N ILE A 74 8.23 1.80 -5.30
CA ILE A 74 7.88 2.29 -3.96
C ILE A 74 8.85 1.73 -2.92
N ALA A 75 9.09 0.42 -2.92
CA ALA A 75 9.93 -0.20 -1.90
C ALA A 75 11.32 0.43 -1.81
N PRO A 76 12.07 0.61 -2.91
CA PRO A 76 13.39 1.22 -2.81
C PRO A 76 13.35 2.65 -2.24
N ARG A 77 12.28 3.39 -2.52
CA ARG A 77 12.16 4.78 -2.05
C ARG A 77 11.92 4.87 -0.55
N LEU A 78 11.19 3.89 0.01
CA LEU A 78 10.78 3.95 1.42
C LEU A 78 11.75 3.23 2.37
N LEU A 79 12.66 2.39 1.86
CA LEU A 79 13.62 1.70 2.71
C LEU A 79 14.44 2.69 3.53
N GLY A 80 14.57 2.44 4.81
CA GLY A 80 15.29 3.30 5.74
C GLY A 80 14.45 4.40 6.38
N MET A 81 13.25 4.65 5.87
CA MET A 81 12.35 5.63 6.50
C MET A 81 11.71 5.03 7.74
N SER A 82 11.34 5.87 8.69
CA SER A 82 10.66 5.41 9.90
C SER A 82 9.19 5.16 9.62
N ALA A 83 8.71 3.96 9.97
CA ALA A 83 7.30 3.62 9.85
C ALA A 83 6.41 4.48 10.76
N LEU A 84 6.99 5.12 11.79
CA LEU A 84 6.23 5.98 12.68
C LEU A 84 5.97 7.37 12.09
N GLN A 85 6.58 7.67 10.93
CA GLN A 85 6.40 8.94 10.23
C GLN A 85 5.44 8.75 9.06
N GLN A 86 4.19 8.39 9.37
CA GLN A 86 3.19 8.05 8.34
C GLN A 86 3.01 9.16 7.30
N ALA A 87 2.92 10.41 7.76
CA ALA A 87 2.73 11.52 6.83
C ALA A 87 3.88 11.66 5.84
N ASP A 88 5.12 11.45 6.30
CA ASP A 88 6.29 11.50 5.41
C ASP A 88 6.30 10.35 4.43
N ILE A 89 5.90 9.16 4.87
CA ILE A 89 5.77 7.97 4.02
C ILE A 89 4.76 8.25 2.91
N ASP A 90 3.59 8.73 3.27
CA ASP A 90 2.51 8.98 2.31
C ASP A 90 2.90 10.09 1.33
N ARG A 91 3.51 11.17 1.81
CA ARG A 91 3.98 12.24 0.94
C ARG A 91 5.05 11.77 -0.03
N ALA A 92 5.95 10.89 0.42
CA ALA A 92 6.99 10.35 -0.46
C ALA A 92 6.36 9.55 -1.61
N MET A 93 5.33 8.75 -1.32
CA MET A 93 4.66 7.97 -2.36
C MET A 93 3.87 8.85 -3.33
N ILE A 94 3.19 9.86 -2.81
CA ILE A 94 2.44 10.81 -3.65
C ILE A 94 3.39 11.57 -4.57
N ALA A 95 4.52 12.02 -4.05
CA ALA A 95 5.54 12.71 -4.85
C ALA A 95 6.14 11.79 -5.91
N LEU A 96 6.35 10.53 -5.56
CA LEU A 96 6.90 9.53 -6.47
C LEU A 96 5.95 9.26 -7.64
N ASP A 97 4.64 9.24 -7.38
CA ASP A 97 3.64 9.09 -8.42
C ASP A 97 3.58 10.34 -9.31
N GLY A 98 3.54 11.51 -8.71
CA GLY A 98 3.60 12.77 -9.42
C GLY A 98 2.36 13.16 -10.21
N THR A 99 1.24 12.45 -10.04
CA THR A 99 -0.01 12.77 -10.73
C THR A 99 -1.11 13.12 -9.74
N PRO A 100 -2.11 13.95 -10.15
CA PRO A 100 -3.21 14.31 -9.24
C PRO A 100 -4.08 13.14 -8.82
N THR A 101 -4.19 12.11 -9.66
CA THR A 101 -5.09 10.99 -9.44
C THR A 101 -4.38 9.70 -9.03
N LYS A 102 -3.07 9.78 -8.76
CA LYS A 102 -2.25 8.60 -8.44
C LYS A 102 -2.29 7.55 -9.54
N SER A 103 -2.40 8.01 -10.80
CA SER A 103 -2.57 7.12 -11.95
C SER A 103 -1.28 6.44 -12.41
N ARG A 104 -0.13 7.01 -12.08
CA ARG A 104 1.15 6.46 -12.53
C ARG A 104 1.52 5.19 -11.78
N LEU A 105 1.45 5.21 -10.46
CA LEU A 105 1.74 4.04 -9.64
C LEU A 105 0.49 3.23 -9.34
N GLY A 106 -0.65 3.90 -9.31
CA GLY A 106 -1.91 3.31 -8.92
C GLY A 106 -2.26 3.61 -7.47
N ALA A 107 -3.49 4.06 -7.24
CA ALA A 107 -3.96 4.33 -5.89
C ALA A 107 -3.93 3.07 -5.03
N ASN A 108 -4.21 1.92 -5.63
CA ASN A 108 -4.17 0.64 -4.91
C ASN A 108 -2.76 0.30 -4.44
N ALA A 109 -1.72 0.56 -5.26
CA ALA A 109 -0.34 0.34 -4.83
C ALA A 109 0.02 1.25 -3.65
N ILE A 110 -0.31 2.53 -3.75
CA ILE A 110 -0.01 3.51 -2.71
C ILE A 110 -0.78 3.20 -1.43
N LEU A 111 -2.07 2.92 -1.54
CA LEU A 111 -2.90 2.63 -0.38
C LEU A 111 -2.47 1.34 0.32
N GLY A 112 -2.15 0.31 -0.45
CA GLY A 112 -1.69 -0.97 0.11
C GLY A 112 -0.45 -0.79 0.97
N VAL A 113 0.55 -0.06 0.47
CA VAL A 113 1.77 0.20 1.23
C VAL A 113 1.49 1.10 2.44
N SER A 114 0.69 2.15 2.25
CA SER A 114 0.35 3.06 3.36
C SER A 114 -0.31 2.31 4.51
N LEU A 115 -1.28 1.46 4.21
CA LEU A 115 -1.97 0.66 5.22
C LEU A 115 -1.03 -0.36 5.89
N ALA A 116 -0.16 -1.00 5.11
CA ALA A 116 0.80 -1.96 5.67
C ALA A 116 1.80 -1.28 6.60
N VAL A 117 2.25 -0.06 6.25
CA VAL A 117 3.11 0.73 7.13
C VAL A 117 2.39 1.04 8.44
N ALA A 118 1.12 1.46 8.36
CA ALA A 118 0.34 1.75 9.57
C ALA A 118 0.16 0.50 10.44
N GLN A 119 -0.07 -0.66 9.83
CA GLN A 119 -0.17 -1.93 10.56
C GLN A 119 1.16 -2.25 11.26
N ALA A 120 2.27 -2.09 10.57
CA ALA A 120 3.59 -2.35 11.16
C ALA A 120 3.87 -1.39 12.32
N ALA A 121 3.55 -0.10 12.15
CA ALA A 121 3.74 0.89 13.20
C ALA A 121 2.90 0.59 14.43
N ALA A 122 1.62 0.24 14.22
CA ALA A 122 0.73 -0.13 15.32
C ALA A 122 1.26 -1.36 16.06
N ALA A 123 1.70 -2.38 15.32
CA ALA A 123 2.27 -3.58 15.91
C ALA A 123 3.54 -3.28 16.69
N TYR A 124 4.39 -2.41 16.18
CA TYR A 124 5.60 -1.98 16.86
C TYR A 124 5.27 -1.29 18.19
N LEU A 125 4.22 -0.46 18.21
CA LEU A 125 3.78 0.25 19.40
C LEU A 125 2.88 -0.63 20.29
N LYS A 126 2.61 -1.86 19.87
CA LYS A 126 1.78 -2.84 20.60
C LYS A 126 0.38 -2.31 20.87
N MET A 127 -0.21 -1.68 19.85
CA MET A 127 -1.58 -1.17 19.95
C MET A 127 -2.40 -1.59 18.72
N PRO A 128 -3.74 -1.67 18.86
CA PRO A 128 -4.59 -1.96 17.71
C PRO A 128 -4.51 -0.85 16.67
N LEU A 129 -4.69 -1.21 15.40
CA LEU A 129 -4.63 -0.26 14.30
C LEU A 129 -5.60 0.91 14.48
N TYR A 130 -6.84 0.63 14.93
CA TYR A 130 -7.83 1.70 15.07
C TYR A 130 -7.36 2.77 16.07
N ARG A 131 -6.68 2.35 17.12
CA ARG A 131 -6.14 3.26 18.13
C ARG A 131 -4.99 4.08 17.57
N TYR A 132 -4.11 3.42 16.84
CA TYR A 132 -2.98 4.09 16.21
C TYR A 132 -3.45 5.16 15.23
N LEU A 133 -4.42 4.83 14.39
CA LEU A 133 -4.96 5.77 13.40
C LEU A 133 -5.74 6.91 14.04
N GLY A 134 -6.40 6.67 15.18
CA GLY A 134 -7.14 7.69 15.91
C GLY A 134 -6.28 8.60 16.76
N GLY A 135 -5.00 8.29 16.88
CA GLY A 135 -4.11 9.03 17.76
C GLY A 135 -4.36 8.75 19.22
N GLU A 136 -3.75 9.54 20.08
CA GLU A 136 -3.85 9.39 21.53
C GLU A 136 -5.02 10.20 22.09
N GLN A 137 -6.15 10.05 21.56
CA GLN A 137 -7.35 10.83 21.94
C GLN A 137 -7.87 10.47 23.33
#